data_b45fa518ef3bcd1c2a9739a0a7fa3169
#
_entry.id   b45fa518ef3bcd1c2a9739a0a7fa3169
#
_cell.length_a   1.000
_cell.length_b   1.000
_cell.length_c   1.000
_cell.angle_alpha   90.00
_cell.angle_beta   90.00
_cell.angle_gamma   90.00
#
_symmetry.space_group_name_H-M   'P 1'
#
loop_
_entity.id
_entity.type
_entity.pdbx_description
1 polymer ?
#
loop_
_entity_poly.entity_id
_entity_poly.type
_entity_poly.pdbx_seq_one_letter_code
_entity_poly.pdbx_strand_id
1 'polypeptide(L)' 'MNNIMFFGKYTARISYDEESKQFRGEFLNLKGGADFYARNKDELKQQGQISLREYLSVCKEKGII' A
#
# COMPACT_ATOMS: atom_id res chain seq x y z
N MET A 1 -2.08 -17.19 7.73
CA MET A 1 -1.12 -16.26 8.31
C MET A 1 -1.39 -14.85 7.81
N ASN A 2 -1.46 -13.89 8.72
CA ASN A 2 -1.77 -12.53 8.33
C ASN A 2 -0.49 -11.80 7.96
N ASN A 3 -0.39 -11.43 6.71
CA ASN A 3 0.72 -10.61 6.24
C ASN A 3 0.30 -9.16 6.26
N ILE A 4 0.69 -8.47 7.31
CA ILE A 4 0.34 -7.08 7.53
C ILE A 4 1.61 -6.25 7.55
N MET A 5 1.56 -5.11 6.88
CA MET A 5 2.67 -4.18 6.85
C MET A 5 2.19 -2.83 7.39
N PHE A 6 3.01 -2.22 8.24
CA PHE A 6 2.65 -0.96 8.88
C PHE A 6 3.38 0.21 8.24
N PHE A 7 2.63 1.29 8.02
CA PHE A 7 3.16 2.54 7.45
C PHE A 7 2.72 3.67 8.37
N GLY A 8 3.43 3.82 9.50
CA GLY A 8 3.00 4.76 10.52
C GLY A 8 1.68 4.32 11.12
N LYS A 9 0.66 5.14 10.99
CA LYS A 9 -0.68 4.80 11.49
C LYS A 9 -1.53 4.04 10.46
N TYR A 10 -0.99 3.78 9.29
CA TYR A 10 -1.71 3.09 8.22
C TYR A 10 -1.28 1.63 8.17
N THR A 11 -2.20 0.78 7.78
CA THR A 11 -1.97 -0.66 7.72
C THR A 11 -2.29 -1.17 6.32
N ALA A 12 -1.45 -2.05 5.82
CA ALA A 12 -1.69 -2.67 4.52
C ALA A 12 -1.67 -4.18 4.69
N ARG A 13 -2.53 -4.86 3.94
CA ARG A 13 -2.54 -6.30 3.86
C ARG A 13 -1.72 -6.74 2.67
N ILE A 14 -0.82 -7.68 2.92
CA ILE A 14 0.12 -8.15 1.90
C ILE A 14 -0.29 -9.55 1.46
N SER A 15 -0.31 -9.77 0.16
CA SER A 15 -0.54 -11.08 -0.41
C SER A 15 0.45 -11.31 -1.54
N TYR A 16 0.65 -12.59 -1.89
CA TYR A 16 1.55 -12.96 -2.97
C TYR A 16 0.73 -13.44 -4.15
N ASP A 17 0.98 -12.86 -5.31
CA ASP A 17 0.32 -13.28 -6.55
C ASP A 17 1.24 -14.20 -7.31
N GLU A 18 0.88 -15.47 -7.36
CA GLU A 18 1.72 -16.49 -8.02
C GLU A 18 1.76 -16.32 -9.53
N GLU A 19 0.73 -15.77 -10.12
CA GLU A 19 0.69 -15.57 -11.58
C GLU A 19 1.71 -14.53 -12.02
N SER A 20 1.73 -13.40 -11.36
CA SER A 20 2.68 -12.33 -11.70
C SER A 20 3.99 -12.45 -10.95
N LYS A 21 4.05 -13.36 -9.95
CA LYS A 21 5.21 -13.55 -9.09
C LYS A 21 5.61 -12.27 -8.39
N GLN A 22 4.61 -11.55 -7.90
CA GLN A 22 4.81 -10.29 -7.18
C GLN A 22 4.00 -10.28 -5.90
N PHE A 23 4.48 -9.53 -4.93
CA PHE A 23 3.70 -9.22 -3.75
C PHE A 23 2.77 -8.07 -4.05
N ARG A 24 1.58 -8.14 -3.49
CA ARG A 24 0.59 -7.07 -3.59
C ARG A 24 0.28 -6.55 -2.20
N GLY A 25 0.30 -5.24 -2.05
CA GLY A 25 -0.10 -4.59 -0.83
C GLY A 25 -1.37 -3.79 -1.06
N GLU A 26 -2.26 -3.84 -0.09
CA GLU A 26 -3.54 -3.14 -0.17
C GLU A 26 -3.77 -2.42 1.15
N PHE A 27 -3.88 -1.11 1.12
CA PHE A 27 -4.17 -0.34 2.32
C PHE A 27 -5.60 -0.58 2.76
N LEU A 28 -5.78 -0.82 4.07
CA LEU A 28 -7.07 -1.22 4.61
C LEU A 28 -7.96 -0.06 5.02
N ASN A 29 -7.36 1.06 5.40
CA ASN A 29 -8.11 2.18 5.98
C ASN A 29 -8.15 3.42 5.10
N LEU A 30 -8.02 3.24 3.80
CA LEU A 30 -8.05 4.37 2.88
C LEU A 30 -9.29 4.28 1.99
N LYS A 31 -9.96 5.41 1.83
CA LYS A 31 -11.09 5.50 0.92
C LYS A 31 -10.60 5.35 -0.51
N GLY A 32 -11.29 4.51 -1.28
CA GLY A 32 -10.91 4.27 -2.65
C GLY A 32 -9.77 3.27 -2.81
N GLY A 33 -9.13 2.94 -1.71
CA GLY A 33 -8.04 1.98 -1.72
C GLY A 33 -6.80 2.48 -2.43
N ALA A 34 -5.68 1.89 -2.12
CA ALA A 34 -4.44 2.13 -2.83
C ALA A 34 -3.68 0.81 -2.83
N ASP A 35 -3.36 0.32 -4.00
CA ASP A 35 -2.64 -0.94 -4.15
C ASP A 35 -1.23 -0.66 -4.62
N PHE A 36 -0.31 -1.52 -4.20
CA PHE A 36 1.06 -1.40 -4.64
C PHE A 36 1.65 -2.80 -4.82
N TYR A 37 2.61 -2.92 -5.72
CA TYR A 37 3.18 -4.21 -6.12
C TYR A 37 4.69 -4.13 -6.11
N ALA A 38 5.34 -5.24 -5.78
CA ALA A 38 6.79 -5.34 -5.86
C ALA A 38 7.19 -6.81 -5.86
N ARG A 39 8.42 -7.09 -6.26
CA ARG A 39 8.92 -8.45 -6.35
C ARG A 39 9.40 -8.99 -5.02
N ASN A 40 9.75 -8.11 -4.09
CA ASN A 40 10.17 -8.53 -2.76
C ASN A 40 9.60 -7.58 -1.73
N LYS A 41 9.70 -7.98 -0.45
CA LYS A 41 9.06 -7.23 0.62
C LYS A 41 9.71 -5.87 0.87
N ASP A 42 11.02 -5.77 0.68
CA ASP A 42 11.71 -4.49 0.86
C ASP A 42 11.24 -3.46 -0.17
N GLU A 43 11.17 -3.87 -1.42
CA GLU A 43 10.64 -3.01 -2.47
C GLU A 43 9.17 -2.70 -2.24
N LEU A 44 8.43 -3.69 -1.74
CA LEU A 44 7.00 -3.50 -1.47
C LEU A 44 6.79 -2.40 -0.45
N LYS A 45 7.60 -2.37 0.59
CA LYS A 45 7.50 -1.32 1.59
C LYS A 45 7.79 0.05 1.00
N GLN A 46 8.80 0.14 0.13
CA GLN A 46 9.12 1.39 -0.54
C GLN A 46 7.98 1.84 -1.43
N GLN A 47 7.42 0.92 -2.21
CA GLN A 47 6.29 1.24 -3.08
C GLN A 47 5.07 1.66 -2.28
N GLY A 48 4.84 1.02 -1.15
CA GLY A 48 3.75 1.39 -0.27
C GLY A 48 3.89 2.80 0.27
N GLN A 49 5.10 3.18 0.66
CA GLN A 49 5.35 4.51 1.15
C GLN A 49 5.12 5.58 0.08
N ILE A 50 5.56 5.27 -1.14
CA ILE A 50 5.35 6.18 -2.27
C ILE A 50 3.86 6.31 -2.58
N SER A 51 3.16 5.19 -2.64
CA SER A 51 1.74 5.14 -2.91
C SER A 51 0.95 5.93 -1.87
N LEU A 52 1.30 5.74 -0.60
CA LEU A 52 0.63 6.44 0.50
C LEU A 52 0.88 7.94 0.43
N ARG A 53 2.12 8.33 0.14
CA ARG A 53 2.46 9.74 0.01
C ARG A 53 1.65 10.40 -1.10
N GLU A 54 1.54 9.75 -2.24
CA GLU A 54 0.76 10.27 -3.35
C GLU A 54 -0.72 10.35 -3.01
N TYR A 55 -1.24 9.33 -2.34
CA TYR A 55 -2.64 9.33 -1.92
C TYR A 55 -2.94 10.50 -0.99
N LEU A 56 -2.09 10.69 0.02
CA LEU A 56 -2.30 11.76 0.98
C LEU A 56 -2.15 13.14 0.35
N SER A 57 -1.25 13.27 -0.60
CA SER A 57 -1.07 14.52 -1.33
C SER A 57 -2.33 14.89 -2.12
N VAL A 58 -2.89 13.91 -2.84
CA VAL A 58 -4.12 14.14 -3.60
C VAL A 58 -5.28 14.47 -2.67
N CYS A 59 -5.42 13.75 -1.57
CA CYS A 59 -6.47 14.02 -0.60
C CYS A 59 -6.36 15.41 -0.02
N LYS A 60 -5.15 15.84 0.26
CA LYS A 60 -4.92 17.18 0.80
C LYS A 60 -5.30 18.27 -0.20
N GLU A 61 -4.92 18.08 -1.46
CA GLU A 61 -5.27 19.03 -2.52
C GLU A 61 -6.77 19.16 -2.70
N LYS A 62 -7.48 18.06 -2.62
CA LYS A 62 -8.92 18.04 -2.84
C LYS A 62 -9.72 18.33 -1.57
N GLY A 63 -9.05 18.52 -0.46
CA GLY A 63 -9.73 18.82 0.80
C GLY A 63 -10.53 17.64 1.34
N ILE A 64 -10.13 16.41 1.04
CA ILE A 64 -10.84 15.21 1.48
C ILE A 64 -10.52 14.87 2.93
N ILE A 65 -9.34 15.25 3.37
CA ILE A 65 -8.95 15.00 4.76
C ILE A 65 -9.07 16.27 5.56
#